data_3d44003379a0ecd78169926e3ca33b13
#
_entry.id   3d44003379a0ecd78169926e3ca33b13
#
_cell.length_a   1.000
_cell.length_b   1.000
_cell.length_c   1.000
_cell.angle_alpha   90.00
_cell.angle_beta   90.00
_cell.angle_gamma   90.00
#
_symmetry.space_group_name_H-M   'P 1'
#
loop_
_entity.id
_entity.type
_entity.pdbx_description
1 polymer ?
#
loop_
_entity_poly.entity_id
_entity_poly.type
_entity_poly.pdbx_seq_one_letter_code
_entity_poly.pdbx_strand_id
1 'polypeptide(L)'
;MTSENRLTRFMIVLAGCLVLSACSSNSEWGWYVVNPMLEGGRVNLWFLIAGYPSTIYISAIAAALSMTVGLGVAVMGMSTWRVFRIINRIYVEFIRSIPLLPLLFWIYFGLPFLIRGTWFEFNVDPFWAGVITLALSDSAFTAEIYRSGIQSIAKGQSEAAQTIGLTKWQTMRYVVLPQAIRRILPPLANQFIYIVKMSAFVSVIGMQELMRRANDLNTNEYRALEIYTVLILEYLVLVLLISAAVRWLERRMADGEGR
;
A
#
# COMPACT_ATOMS: atom_id res chain seq x y z
N MET A 1 24.92 9.29 23.73
CA MET A 1 24.75 10.22 22.58
C MET A 1 23.82 9.51 21.61
N THR A 2 22.55 9.83 21.67
CA THR A 2 21.40 9.09 21.10
C THR A 2 21.35 9.22 19.58
N SER A 3 20.85 8.18 18.92
CA SER A 3 20.64 8.08 17.46
C SER A 3 19.82 9.24 16.88
N GLU A 4 18.97 9.87 17.68
CA GLU A 4 18.21 11.07 17.33
C GLU A 4 19.07 12.26 16.89
N ASN A 5 20.21 12.48 17.57
CA ASN A 5 21.09 13.60 17.23
C ASN A 5 21.84 13.41 15.89
N ARG A 6 22.00 12.16 15.42
CA ARG A 6 22.61 11.89 14.09
C ARG A 6 21.63 12.14 12.96
N LEU A 7 20.38 11.75 13.13
CA LEU A 7 19.34 11.97 12.12
C LEU A 7 19.05 13.47 11.95
N THR A 8 18.96 14.21 13.04
CA THR A 8 18.72 15.66 13.02
C THR A 8 19.88 16.41 12.35
N ARG A 9 21.15 16.02 12.65
CA ARG A 9 22.33 16.61 11.99
C ARG A 9 22.37 16.27 10.51
N PHE A 10 22.05 15.03 10.13
CA PHE A 10 21.98 14.63 8.73
C PHE A 10 20.91 15.42 7.96
N MET A 11 19.72 15.61 8.55
CA MET A 11 18.64 16.42 7.97
C MET A 11 19.05 17.89 7.81
N ILE A 12 19.75 18.47 8.79
CA ILE A 12 20.24 19.85 8.73
C ILE A 12 21.32 20.00 7.64
N VAL A 13 22.26 19.04 7.53
CA VAL A 13 23.27 19.05 6.48
C VAL A 13 22.63 18.87 5.10
N LEU A 14 21.67 17.98 4.96
CA LEU A 14 20.95 17.76 3.71
C LEU A 14 20.16 19.03 3.29
N ALA A 15 19.46 19.65 4.24
CA ALA A 15 18.78 20.92 4.01
C ALA A 15 19.75 22.04 3.64
N GLY A 16 20.90 22.11 4.31
CA GLY A 16 21.96 23.08 3.99
C GLY A 16 22.57 22.85 2.59
N CYS A 17 22.82 21.60 2.20
CA CYS A 17 23.29 21.28 0.84
C CYS A 17 22.25 21.61 -0.23
N LEU A 18 20.95 21.39 0.03
CA LEU A 18 19.86 21.76 -0.87
C LEU A 18 19.75 23.29 -1.04
N VAL A 19 19.93 24.05 0.04
CA VAL A 19 19.91 25.52 0.00
C VAL A 19 21.15 26.07 -0.72
N LEU A 20 22.34 25.48 -0.52
CA LEU A 20 23.57 25.93 -1.17
C LEU A 20 23.61 25.60 -2.68
N SER A 21 23.05 24.46 -3.09
CA SER A 21 22.89 24.15 -4.53
C SER A 21 21.88 25.06 -5.22
N ALA A 22 20.95 25.64 -4.49
CA ALA A 22 19.99 26.63 -4.99
C ALA A 22 20.63 27.97 -5.43
N CYS A 23 21.80 28.31 -4.90
CA CYS A 23 22.49 29.58 -5.18
C CYS A 23 23.37 29.56 -6.45
N SER A 24 23.50 28.43 -7.15
CA SER A 24 24.54 28.23 -8.18
C SER A 24 24.05 28.15 -9.61
N SER A 25 22.76 28.29 -9.93
CA SER A 25 22.27 28.15 -11.28
C SER A 25 21.56 29.39 -11.80
N ASN A 26 21.88 29.82 -13.03
CA ASN A 26 21.11 30.80 -13.82
C ASN A 26 19.71 30.23 -14.25
N SER A 27 19.22 29.15 -13.63
CA SER A 27 17.90 28.62 -13.88
C SER A 27 16.86 29.48 -13.17
N GLU A 28 15.97 30.07 -13.93
CA GLU A 28 14.80 30.72 -13.37
C GLU A 28 13.95 29.66 -12.67
N TRP A 29 13.86 29.75 -11.34
CA TRP A 29 13.06 28.87 -10.54
C TRP A 29 11.57 29.04 -10.86
N GLY A 30 10.88 27.94 -11.19
CA GLY A 30 9.49 27.94 -11.60
C GLY A 30 8.49 27.79 -10.43
N TRP A 31 8.88 28.18 -9.20
CA TRP A 31 7.99 28.05 -8.02
C TRP A 31 6.69 28.84 -8.12
N TYR A 32 6.57 29.77 -9.06
CA TYR A 32 5.32 30.46 -9.36
C TYR A 32 4.19 29.51 -9.76
N VAL A 33 4.54 28.36 -10.38
CA VAL A 33 3.58 27.34 -10.83
C VAL A 33 2.80 26.72 -9.65
N VAL A 34 3.40 26.66 -8.47
CA VAL A 34 2.81 26.08 -7.25
C VAL A 34 2.76 27.10 -6.10
N ASN A 35 2.89 28.40 -6.39
CA ASN A 35 2.82 29.43 -5.37
C ASN A 35 1.35 29.75 -5.03
N PRO A 36 0.88 29.51 -3.77
CA PRO A 36 -0.50 29.74 -3.38
C PRO A 36 -0.92 31.20 -3.38
N MET A 37 0.04 32.14 -3.41
CA MET A 37 -0.22 33.58 -3.48
C MET A 37 -0.56 34.06 -4.89
N LEU A 38 -0.21 33.28 -5.91
CA LEU A 38 -0.53 33.55 -7.32
C LEU A 38 -1.78 32.76 -7.71
N GLU A 39 -2.64 33.37 -8.54
CA GLU A 39 -3.88 32.72 -8.96
C GLU A 39 -3.62 31.42 -9.72
N GLY A 40 -2.70 31.40 -10.68
CA GLY A 40 -2.31 30.19 -11.41
C GLY A 40 -1.75 29.10 -10.49
N GLY A 41 -0.85 29.47 -9.58
CA GLY A 41 -0.26 28.52 -8.63
C GLY A 41 -1.29 27.91 -7.66
N ARG A 42 -2.27 28.71 -7.23
CA ARG A 42 -3.39 28.21 -6.41
C ARG A 42 -4.27 27.24 -7.18
N VAL A 43 -4.60 27.50 -8.43
CA VAL A 43 -5.36 26.59 -9.30
C VAL A 43 -4.60 25.28 -9.48
N ASN A 44 -3.30 25.33 -9.76
CA ASN A 44 -2.45 24.16 -9.92
C ASN A 44 -2.36 23.32 -8.65
N LEU A 45 -2.24 23.95 -7.47
CA LEU A 45 -2.26 23.22 -6.18
C LEU A 45 -3.61 22.52 -5.94
N TRP A 46 -4.73 23.20 -6.21
CA TRP A 46 -6.04 22.56 -6.12
C TRP A 46 -6.20 21.39 -7.11
N PHE A 47 -5.67 21.55 -8.32
CA PHE A 47 -5.64 20.47 -9.30
C PHE A 47 -4.86 19.24 -8.79
N LEU A 48 -3.70 19.42 -8.16
CA LEU A 48 -2.91 18.35 -7.58
C LEU A 48 -3.66 17.68 -6.41
N ILE A 49 -4.11 18.47 -5.44
CA ILE A 49 -4.83 18.00 -4.24
C ILE A 49 -6.09 17.20 -4.62
N ALA A 50 -6.77 17.54 -5.70
CA ALA A 50 -7.95 16.82 -6.16
C ALA A 50 -7.66 15.37 -6.61
N GLY A 51 -6.40 14.92 -6.62
CA GLY A 51 -6.01 13.52 -6.79
C GLY A 51 -6.16 12.64 -5.54
N TYR A 52 -6.18 13.23 -4.34
CA TYR A 52 -6.26 12.46 -3.08
C TYR A 52 -7.43 11.46 -3.00
N PRO A 53 -8.68 11.86 -3.30
CA PRO A 53 -9.79 10.92 -3.21
C PRO A 53 -9.57 9.67 -4.07
N SER A 54 -9.13 9.82 -5.31
CA SER A 54 -8.90 8.70 -6.22
C SER A 54 -7.79 7.77 -5.72
N THR A 55 -6.68 8.33 -5.22
CA THR A 55 -5.57 7.57 -4.62
C THR A 55 -6.04 6.77 -3.40
N ILE A 56 -6.85 7.40 -2.51
CA ILE A 56 -7.39 6.74 -1.32
C ILE A 56 -8.40 5.65 -1.72
N TYR A 57 -9.31 5.93 -2.65
CA TYR A 57 -10.33 4.98 -3.08
C TYR A 57 -9.73 3.73 -3.70
N ILE A 58 -8.83 3.89 -4.67
CA ILE A 58 -8.19 2.74 -5.31
C ILE A 58 -7.40 1.90 -4.30
N SER A 59 -6.67 2.57 -3.40
CA SER A 59 -5.87 1.89 -2.38
C SER A 59 -6.73 1.16 -1.35
N ALA A 60 -7.83 1.75 -0.91
CA ALA A 60 -8.73 1.16 0.08
C ALA A 60 -9.43 -0.09 -0.48
N ILE A 61 -9.94 -0.02 -1.72
CA ILE A 61 -10.62 -1.14 -2.36
C ILE A 61 -9.60 -2.26 -2.67
N ALA A 62 -8.42 -1.91 -3.19
CA ALA A 62 -7.36 -2.88 -3.46
C ALA A 62 -6.91 -3.59 -2.17
N ALA A 63 -6.75 -2.86 -1.07
CA ALA A 63 -6.40 -3.44 0.23
C ALA A 63 -7.49 -4.38 0.75
N ALA A 64 -8.76 -3.99 0.68
CA ALA A 64 -9.87 -4.85 1.11
C ALA A 64 -9.93 -6.16 0.32
N LEU A 65 -9.75 -6.08 -1.01
CA LEU A 65 -9.68 -7.27 -1.87
C LEU A 65 -8.43 -8.11 -1.59
N SER A 66 -7.27 -7.48 -1.43
CA SER A 66 -6.03 -8.15 -1.05
C SER A 66 -6.17 -8.91 0.27
N MET A 67 -6.73 -8.28 1.29
CA MET A 67 -6.98 -8.91 2.59
C MET A 67 -7.91 -10.11 2.47
N THR A 68 -8.96 -10.01 1.65
CA THR A 68 -9.93 -11.09 1.44
C THR A 68 -9.30 -12.27 0.70
N VAL A 69 -8.62 -12.01 -0.41
CA VAL A 69 -7.93 -13.04 -1.20
C VAL A 69 -6.78 -13.65 -0.39
N GLY A 70 -5.97 -12.79 0.26
CA GLY A 70 -4.85 -13.22 1.11
C GLY A 70 -5.29 -14.12 2.27
N LEU A 71 -6.44 -13.83 2.90
CA LEU A 71 -7.00 -14.70 3.93
C LEU A 71 -7.36 -16.08 3.37
N GLY A 72 -8.02 -16.13 2.22
CA GLY A 72 -8.35 -17.40 1.55
C GLY A 72 -7.10 -18.21 1.23
N VAL A 73 -6.07 -17.55 0.67
CA VAL A 73 -4.78 -18.16 0.36
C VAL A 73 -4.06 -18.64 1.63
N ALA A 74 -4.07 -17.86 2.71
CA ALA A 74 -3.47 -18.26 4.00
C ALA A 74 -4.16 -19.49 4.59
N VAL A 75 -5.49 -19.55 4.55
CA VAL A 75 -6.27 -20.70 5.02
C VAL A 75 -5.92 -21.96 4.21
N MET A 76 -5.80 -21.84 2.87
CA MET A 76 -5.33 -22.95 2.05
C MET A 76 -3.92 -23.44 2.48
N GLY A 77 -3.01 -22.51 2.78
CA GLY A 77 -1.65 -22.84 3.24
C GLY A 77 -1.58 -23.55 4.59
N MET A 78 -2.57 -23.34 5.46
CA MET A 78 -2.69 -23.98 6.77
C MET A 78 -3.50 -25.29 6.73
N SER A 79 -4.04 -25.68 5.59
CA SER A 79 -4.84 -26.89 5.42
C SER A 79 -4.01 -28.16 5.70
N THR A 80 -4.67 -29.19 6.21
CA THR A 80 -4.09 -30.55 6.34
C THR A 80 -3.88 -31.21 4.98
N TRP A 81 -4.64 -30.82 3.96
CA TRP A 81 -4.59 -31.41 2.64
C TRP A 81 -3.40 -30.89 1.84
N ARG A 82 -2.58 -31.81 1.33
CA ARG A 82 -1.35 -31.47 0.57
C ARG A 82 -1.65 -30.62 -0.66
N VAL A 83 -2.75 -30.88 -1.36
CA VAL A 83 -3.13 -30.17 -2.58
C VAL A 83 -3.30 -28.66 -2.30
N PHE A 84 -4.03 -28.28 -1.26
CA PHE A 84 -4.22 -26.88 -0.91
C PHE A 84 -2.92 -26.17 -0.52
N ARG A 85 -2.01 -26.86 0.18
CA ARG A 85 -0.69 -26.32 0.51
C ARG A 85 0.20 -26.11 -0.72
N ILE A 86 0.09 -27.00 -1.71
CA ILE A 86 0.83 -26.88 -2.97
C ILE A 86 0.29 -25.70 -3.77
N ILE A 87 -1.04 -25.58 -3.91
CA ILE A 87 -1.68 -24.45 -4.59
C ILE A 87 -1.29 -23.12 -3.92
N ASN A 88 -1.35 -23.04 -2.60
CA ASN A 88 -0.92 -21.87 -1.84
C ASN A 88 0.54 -21.50 -2.16
N ARG A 89 1.46 -22.48 -2.11
CA ARG A 89 2.88 -22.22 -2.38
C ARG A 89 3.10 -21.71 -3.80
N ILE A 90 2.50 -22.39 -4.79
CA ILE A 90 2.62 -21.98 -6.20
C ILE A 90 2.06 -20.55 -6.38
N TYR A 91 0.89 -20.27 -5.82
CA TYR A 91 0.28 -18.95 -5.91
C TYR A 91 1.17 -17.87 -5.32
N VAL A 92 1.64 -18.05 -4.07
CA VAL A 92 2.45 -17.07 -3.36
C VAL A 92 3.78 -16.84 -4.07
N GLU A 93 4.50 -17.91 -4.45
CA GLU A 93 5.78 -17.80 -5.16
C GLU A 93 5.61 -17.15 -6.53
N PHE A 94 4.59 -17.54 -7.29
CA PHE A 94 4.31 -16.99 -8.61
C PHE A 94 3.97 -15.50 -8.55
N ILE A 95 2.99 -15.12 -7.74
CA ILE A 95 2.54 -13.71 -7.66
C ILE A 95 3.65 -12.80 -7.14
N ARG A 96 4.42 -13.23 -6.13
CA ARG A 96 5.54 -12.43 -5.59
C ARG A 96 6.69 -12.26 -6.58
N SER A 97 6.82 -13.13 -7.57
CA SER A 97 7.87 -13.05 -8.58
C SER A 97 7.53 -12.11 -9.74
N ILE A 98 6.26 -11.71 -9.88
CA ILE A 98 5.83 -10.83 -10.96
C ILE A 98 5.98 -9.36 -10.54
N PRO A 99 6.74 -8.55 -11.31
CA PRO A 99 6.79 -7.11 -11.06
C PRO A 99 5.42 -6.44 -11.29
N LEU A 100 5.08 -5.46 -10.44
CA LEU A 100 3.76 -4.81 -10.45
C LEU A 100 3.41 -4.18 -11.81
N LEU A 101 4.33 -3.44 -12.42
CA LEU A 101 4.08 -2.70 -13.66
C LEU A 101 3.80 -3.62 -14.87
N PRO A 102 4.59 -4.67 -15.14
CA PRO A 102 4.22 -5.69 -16.14
C PRO A 102 2.88 -6.35 -15.89
N LEU A 103 2.55 -6.66 -14.62
CA LEU A 103 1.25 -7.23 -14.26
C LEU A 103 0.10 -6.27 -14.59
N LEU A 104 0.28 -4.96 -14.30
CA LEU A 104 -0.68 -3.92 -14.62
C LEU A 104 -0.95 -3.84 -16.13
N PHE A 105 0.11 -3.83 -16.94
CA PHE A 105 -0.03 -3.81 -18.40
C PHE A 105 -0.68 -5.08 -18.94
N TRP A 106 -0.36 -6.23 -18.37
CA TRP A 106 -0.95 -7.49 -18.78
C TRP A 106 -2.46 -7.53 -18.46
N ILE A 107 -2.87 -7.04 -17.29
CA ILE A 107 -4.29 -6.98 -16.92
C ILE A 107 -5.04 -5.95 -17.78
N TYR A 108 -4.44 -4.79 -18.01
CA TYR A 108 -5.12 -3.70 -18.70
C TYR A 108 -5.18 -3.88 -20.22
N PHE A 109 -4.09 -4.31 -20.84
CA PHE A 109 -3.99 -4.48 -22.28
C PHE A 109 -4.07 -5.95 -22.73
N GLY A 110 -3.42 -6.86 -22.01
CA GLY A 110 -3.30 -8.26 -22.40
C GLY A 110 -4.58 -9.04 -22.18
N LEU A 111 -5.20 -8.90 -21.00
CA LEU A 111 -6.42 -9.65 -20.66
C LEU A 111 -7.59 -9.36 -21.63
N PRO A 112 -7.94 -8.09 -21.92
CA PRO A 112 -8.99 -7.79 -22.90
C PRO A 112 -8.69 -8.37 -24.29
N PHE A 113 -7.41 -8.39 -24.71
CA PHE A 113 -7.01 -8.99 -25.97
C PHE A 113 -7.24 -10.50 -26.02
N LEU A 114 -6.93 -11.21 -24.91
CA LEU A 114 -7.12 -12.67 -24.82
C LEU A 114 -8.59 -13.10 -24.84
N ILE A 115 -9.49 -12.28 -24.29
CA ILE A 115 -10.92 -12.60 -24.21
C ILE A 115 -11.73 -12.02 -25.36
N ARG A 116 -11.10 -11.29 -26.28
CA ARG A 116 -11.74 -10.72 -27.45
C ARG A 116 -12.35 -11.80 -28.33
N GLY A 117 -13.60 -11.60 -28.71
CA GLY A 117 -14.36 -12.59 -29.50
C GLY A 117 -14.88 -13.78 -28.70
N THR A 118 -14.70 -13.79 -27.38
CA THR A 118 -15.34 -14.76 -26.47
C THR A 118 -16.66 -14.22 -25.92
N TRP A 119 -17.44 -15.09 -25.26
CA TRP A 119 -18.69 -14.70 -24.58
C TRP A 119 -18.49 -13.75 -23.40
N PHE A 120 -17.23 -13.55 -22.96
CA PHE A 120 -16.83 -12.72 -21.83
C PHE A 120 -16.01 -11.49 -22.28
N GLU A 121 -16.28 -10.98 -23.50
CA GLU A 121 -15.58 -9.79 -23.98
C GLU A 121 -15.97 -8.57 -23.12
N PHE A 122 -14.98 -7.95 -22.48
CA PHE A 122 -15.15 -6.71 -21.72
C PHE A 122 -13.90 -5.83 -21.78
N ASN A 123 -14.10 -4.54 -21.70
CA ASN A 123 -13.00 -3.59 -21.55
C ASN A 123 -12.78 -3.33 -20.06
N VAL A 124 -11.54 -3.41 -19.62
CA VAL A 124 -11.16 -3.13 -18.24
C VAL A 124 -10.93 -1.63 -18.09
N ASP A 125 -11.74 -0.99 -17.27
CA ASP A 125 -11.52 0.41 -16.89
C ASP A 125 -10.19 0.56 -16.11
N PRO A 126 -9.41 1.66 -16.30
CA PRO A 126 -8.15 1.88 -15.60
C PRO A 126 -8.25 1.75 -14.08
N PHE A 127 -9.36 2.17 -13.48
CA PHE A 127 -9.60 2.03 -12.05
C PHE A 127 -9.62 0.55 -11.63
N TRP A 128 -10.44 -0.28 -12.30
CA TRP A 128 -10.55 -1.70 -11.97
C TRP A 128 -9.30 -2.48 -12.33
N ALA A 129 -8.62 -2.14 -13.42
CA ALA A 129 -7.31 -2.73 -13.74
C ALA A 129 -6.29 -2.47 -12.63
N GLY A 130 -6.25 -1.23 -12.12
CA GLY A 130 -5.41 -0.86 -10.99
C GLY A 130 -5.78 -1.59 -9.71
N VAL A 131 -7.07 -1.61 -9.35
CA VAL A 131 -7.57 -2.32 -8.16
C VAL A 131 -7.21 -3.80 -8.20
N ILE A 132 -7.48 -4.49 -9.32
CA ILE A 132 -7.19 -5.92 -9.47
C ILE A 132 -5.69 -6.18 -9.39
N THR A 133 -4.89 -5.36 -10.08
CA THR A 133 -3.42 -5.50 -10.08
C THR A 133 -2.83 -5.33 -8.69
N LEU A 134 -3.20 -4.25 -8.01
CA LEU A 134 -2.73 -3.96 -6.65
C LEU A 134 -3.17 -5.05 -5.67
N ALA A 135 -4.45 -5.43 -5.72
CA ALA A 135 -4.99 -6.46 -4.85
C ALA A 135 -4.34 -7.82 -5.08
N LEU A 136 -4.16 -8.23 -6.33
CA LEU A 136 -3.55 -9.51 -6.68
C LEU A 136 -2.08 -9.54 -6.23
N SER A 137 -1.30 -8.52 -6.60
CA SER A 137 0.11 -8.42 -6.24
C SER A 137 0.32 -8.42 -4.73
N ASP A 138 -0.53 -7.71 -3.98
CA ASP A 138 -0.43 -7.59 -2.53
C ASP A 138 -0.95 -8.82 -1.78
N SER A 139 -1.93 -9.54 -2.33
CA SER A 139 -2.59 -10.67 -1.65
C SER A 139 -1.64 -11.79 -1.24
N ALA A 140 -0.57 -12.01 -2.00
CA ALA A 140 0.45 -13.00 -1.66
C ALA A 140 1.28 -12.60 -0.42
N PHE A 141 1.56 -11.31 -0.24
CA PHE A 141 2.22 -10.78 0.96
C PHE A 141 1.27 -10.82 2.16
N THR A 142 0.03 -10.40 1.96
CA THR A 142 -1.03 -10.45 2.97
C THR A 142 -1.30 -11.88 3.45
N ALA A 143 -1.27 -12.87 2.55
CA ALA A 143 -1.40 -14.30 2.93
C ALA A 143 -0.28 -14.75 3.86
N GLU A 144 0.96 -14.33 3.61
CA GLU A 144 2.09 -14.63 4.48
C GLU A 144 2.00 -13.91 5.84
N ILE A 145 1.47 -12.69 5.88
CA ILE A 145 1.20 -11.98 7.13
C ILE A 145 0.19 -12.75 7.99
N TYR A 146 -0.92 -13.19 7.41
CA TYR A 146 -1.90 -14.01 8.13
C TYR A 146 -1.28 -15.31 8.64
N ARG A 147 -0.57 -16.04 7.78
CA ARG A 147 0.07 -17.31 8.13
C ARG A 147 1.09 -17.13 9.25
N SER A 148 2.00 -16.17 9.12
CA SER A 148 3.05 -15.92 10.10
C SER A 148 2.49 -15.43 11.44
N GLY A 149 1.46 -14.58 11.42
CA GLY A 149 0.80 -14.10 12.62
C GLY A 149 0.13 -15.22 13.42
N ILE A 150 -0.57 -16.14 12.75
CA ILE A 150 -1.19 -17.30 13.41
C ILE A 150 -0.11 -18.26 13.94
N GLN A 151 0.91 -18.53 13.14
CA GLN A 151 2.00 -19.45 13.54
C GLN A 151 2.93 -18.88 14.61
N SER A 152 2.92 -17.57 14.84
CA SER A 152 3.72 -16.92 15.89
C SER A 152 3.19 -17.17 17.30
N ILE A 153 1.95 -17.65 17.46
CA ILE A 153 1.39 -17.96 18.77
C ILE A 153 2.07 -19.22 19.32
N ALA A 154 2.55 -19.12 20.56
CA ALA A 154 3.28 -20.21 21.20
C ALA A 154 2.42 -21.48 21.27
N LYS A 155 2.98 -22.62 20.89
CA LYS A 155 2.29 -23.92 20.90
C LYS A 155 1.70 -24.26 22.28
N GLY A 156 2.38 -23.88 23.36
CA GLY A 156 1.89 -24.06 24.71
C GLY A 156 0.53 -23.43 25.00
N GLN A 157 0.16 -22.36 24.29
CA GLN A 157 -1.19 -21.77 24.40
C GLN A 157 -2.27 -22.73 23.87
N SER A 158 -1.99 -23.40 22.76
CA SER A 158 -2.90 -24.39 22.19
C SER A 158 -2.94 -25.69 23.02
N GLU A 159 -1.81 -26.11 23.56
CA GLU A 159 -1.70 -27.29 24.41
C GLU A 159 -2.44 -27.08 25.74
N ALA A 160 -2.24 -25.93 26.40
CA ALA A 160 -2.95 -25.59 27.64
C ALA A 160 -4.47 -25.51 27.41
N ALA A 161 -4.90 -24.92 26.30
CA ALA A 161 -6.33 -24.86 25.95
C ALA A 161 -6.95 -26.25 25.76
N GLN A 162 -6.22 -27.19 25.14
CA GLN A 162 -6.67 -28.57 24.96
C GLN A 162 -6.69 -29.35 26.28
N THR A 163 -5.75 -29.07 27.21
CA THR A 163 -5.72 -29.70 28.52
C THR A 163 -6.94 -29.39 29.36
N ILE A 164 -7.52 -28.20 29.21
CA ILE A 164 -8.78 -27.81 29.86
C ILE A 164 -10.04 -28.25 29.09
N GLY A 165 -9.88 -29.08 28.04
CA GLY A 165 -10.99 -29.69 27.30
C GLY A 165 -11.51 -28.91 26.10
N LEU A 166 -10.83 -27.84 25.66
CA LEU A 166 -11.23 -27.13 24.44
C LEU A 166 -10.94 -27.98 23.19
N THR A 167 -11.90 -28.01 22.28
CA THR A 167 -11.72 -28.61 20.94
C THR A 167 -10.75 -27.77 20.11
N LYS A 168 -10.17 -28.32 19.05
CA LYS A 168 -9.29 -27.57 18.13
C LYS A 168 -9.93 -26.29 17.58
N TRP A 169 -11.22 -26.32 17.26
CA TRP A 169 -11.97 -25.15 16.81
C TRP A 169 -12.12 -24.10 17.92
N GLN A 170 -12.46 -24.53 19.12
CA GLN A 170 -12.59 -23.65 20.29
C GLN A 170 -11.23 -23.04 20.65
N THR A 171 -10.15 -23.85 20.65
CA THR A 171 -8.79 -23.36 20.83
C THR A 171 -8.43 -22.29 19.81
N MET A 172 -8.72 -22.53 18.52
CA MET A 172 -8.46 -21.54 17.46
C MET A 172 -9.26 -20.25 17.70
N ARG A 173 -10.57 -20.36 17.96
CA ARG A 173 -11.49 -19.23 18.07
C ARG A 173 -11.24 -18.39 19.33
N TYR A 174 -11.04 -19.04 20.47
CA TYR A 174 -11.02 -18.35 21.77
C TYR A 174 -9.61 -18.05 22.30
N VAL A 175 -8.59 -18.75 21.83
CA VAL A 175 -7.22 -18.61 22.35
C VAL A 175 -6.27 -18.07 21.27
N VAL A 176 -6.18 -18.77 20.13
CA VAL A 176 -5.19 -18.43 19.09
C VAL A 176 -5.59 -17.19 18.29
N LEU A 177 -6.81 -17.15 17.76
CA LEU A 177 -7.25 -16.09 16.84
C LEU A 177 -7.23 -14.69 17.47
N PRO A 178 -7.71 -14.48 18.72
CA PRO A 178 -7.64 -13.15 19.34
C PRO A 178 -6.20 -12.64 19.49
N GLN A 179 -5.28 -13.51 19.85
CA GLN A 179 -3.86 -13.18 19.97
C GLN A 179 -3.22 -12.95 18.59
N ALA A 180 -3.55 -13.80 17.60
CA ALA A 180 -3.03 -13.69 16.24
C ALA A 180 -3.47 -12.38 15.57
N ILE A 181 -4.73 -11.96 15.71
CA ILE A 181 -5.24 -10.71 15.14
C ILE A 181 -4.39 -9.52 15.60
N ARG A 182 -4.05 -9.44 16.87
CA ARG A 182 -3.22 -8.35 17.40
C ARG A 182 -1.82 -8.32 16.79
N ARG A 183 -1.25 -9.49 16.45
CA ARG A 183 0.06 -9.61 15.78
C ARG A 183 -0.02 -9.36 14.28
N ILE A 184 -1.16 -9.62 13.65
CA ILE A 184 -1.41 -9.47 12.22
C ILE A 184 -1.70 -8.01 11.85
N LEU A 185 -2.41 -7.27 12.68
CA LEU A 185 -2.90 -5.92 12.37
C LEU A 185 -1.78 -4.92 12.06
N PRO A 186 -0.66 -4.82 12.82
CA PRO A 186 0.40 -3.88 12.49
C PRO A 186 1.05 -4.15 11.12
N PRO A 187 1.43 -5.39 10.75
CA PRO A 187 1.92 -5.67 9.40
C PRO A 187 0.91 -5.38 8.30
N LEU A 188 -0.40 -5.67 8.50
CA LEU A 188 -1.45 -5.32 7.52
C LEU A 188 -1.58 -3.83 7.32
N ALA A 189 -1.47 -3.06 8.38
CA ALA A 189 -1.50 -1.60 8.29
C ALA A 189 -0.31 -1.04 7.50
N ASN A 190 0.89 -1.61 7.70
CA ASN A 190 2.06 -1.28 6.89
C ASN A 190 1.86 -1.68 5.41
N GLN A 191 1.17 -2.79 5.16
CA GLN A 191 0.84 -3.22 3.80
C GLN A 191 -0.14 -2.26 3.12
N PHE A 192 -1.10 -1.71 3.86
CA PHE A 192 -1.96 -0.65 3.34
C PHE A 192 -1.17 0.59 2.89
N ILE A 193 -0.20 1.05 3.71
CA ILE A 193 0.69 2.15 3.34
C ILE A 193 1.49 1.81 2.07
N TYR A 194 1.93 0.56 1.93
CA TYR A 194 2.60 0.09 0.72
C TYR A 194 1.70 0.20 -0.51
N ILE A 195 0.44 -0.27 -0.44
CA ILE A 195 -0.54 -0.17 -1.53
C ILE A 195 -0.77 1.29 -1.94
N VAL A 196 -0.89 2.22 -0.98
CA VAL A 196 -1.05 3.66 -1.25
C VAL A 196 0.13 4.20 -2.08
N LYS A 197 1.36 3.78 -1.80
CA LYS A 197 2.53 4.18 -2.59
C LYS A 197 2.54 3.51 -3.97
N MET A 198 2.13 2.26 -4.05
CA MET A 198 2.10 1.50 -5.31
C MET A 198 0.97 1.95 -6.24
N SER A 199 -0.07 2.61 -5.72
CA SER A 199 -1.15 3.15 -6.55
C SER A 199 -0.66 4.17 -7.57
N ALA A 200 0.46 4.85 -7.32
CA ALA A 200 1.10 5.76 -8.28
C ALA A 200 1.41 5.09 -9.64
N PHE A 201 1.67 3.79 -9.67
CA PHE A 201 1.91 3.08 -10.94
C PHE A 201 0.67 3.03 -11.84
N VAL A 202 -0.53 3.15 -11.27
CA VAL A 202 -1.78 3.10 -12.05
C VAL A 202 -1.96 4.35 -12.92
N SER A 203 -1.24 5.43 -12.61
CA SER A 203 -1.17 6.64 -13.43
C SER A 203 -0.76 6.34 -14.89
N VAL A 204 0.07 5.33 -15.10
CA VAL A 204 0.64 4.99 -16.42
C VAL A 204 -0.45 4.53 -17.41
N ILE A 205 -1.51 3.90 -16.92
CA ILE A 205 -2.67 3.48 -17.72
C ILE A 205 -3.79 4.54 -17.76
N GLY A 206 -3.51 5.76 -17.28
CA GLY A 206 -4.44 6.90 -17.41
C GLY A 206 -5.38 7.11 -16.22
N MET A 207 -5.22 6.36 -15.12
CA MET A 207 -6.02 6.59 -13.90
C MET A 207 -5.70 7.96 -13.28
N GLN A 208 -6.73 8.78 -13.07
CA GLN A 208 -6.64 10.13 -12.51
C GLN A 208 -6.47 10.08 -10.98
N GLU A 209 -5.23 9.94 -10.53
CA GLU A 209 -4.78 9.96 -9.14
C GLU A 209 -3.64 10.98 -8.97
N LEU A 210 -3.02 11.09 -7.78
CA LEU A 210 -2.00 12.12 -7.48
C LEU A 210 -0.88 12.17 -8.52
N MET A 211 -0.26 11.04 -8.85
CA MET A 211 0.86 10.98 -9.80
C MET A 211 0.43 11.39 -11.21
N ARG A 212 -0.76 10.95 -11.66
CA ARG A 212 -1.26 11.30 -12.99
C ARG A 212 -1.50 12.81 -13.11
N ARG A 213 -2.08 13.43 -12.09
CA ARG A 213 -2.30 14.88 -12.07
C ARG A 213 -0.99 15.67 -12.10
N ALA A 214 0.02 15.21 -11.37
CA ALA A 214 1.34 15.81 -11.43
C ALA A 214 1.97 15.68 -12.84
N ASN A 215 1.82 14.52 -13.48
CA ASN A 215 2.29 14.32 -14.86
C ASN A 215 1.55 15.23 -15.84
N ASP A 216 0.22 15.34 -15.74
CA ASP A 216 -0.58 16.19 -16.60
C ASP A 216 -0.20 17.67 -16.42
N LEU A 217 -0.03 18.13 -15.17
CA LEU A 217 0.44 19.48 -14.88
C LEU A 217 1.86 19.72 -15.42
N ASN A 218 2.78 18.77 -15.23
CA ASN A 218 4.14 18.89 -15.74
C ASN A 218 4.19 18.95 -17.27
N THR A 219 3.29 18.26 -17.95
CA THR A 219 3.19 18.31 -19.43
C THR A 219 2.77 19.69 -19.93
N ASN A 220 1.98 20.43 -19.15
CA ASN A 220 1.52 21.76 -19.49
C ASN A 220 2.52 22.85 -19.09
N GLU A 221 3.14 22.74 -17.92
CA GLU A 221 3.98 23.79 -17.33
C GLU A 221 5.49 23.59 -17.58
N TYR A 222 5.92 22.36 -17.90
CA TYR A 222 7.34 21.98 -18.09
C TYR A 222 8.22 22.33 -16.89
N ARG A 223 7.69 22.19 -15.64
CA ARG A 223 8.34 22.48 -14.37
C ARG A 223 8.41 21.27 -13.45
N ALA A 224 9.16 20.28 -13.90
CA ALA A 224 9.23 18.97 -13.26
C ALA A 224 9.72 19.03 -11.80
N LEU A 225 10.73 19.86 -11.52
CA LEU A 225 11.31 19.95 -10.17
C LEU A 225 10.27 20.42 -9.14
N GLU A 226 9.61 21.51 -9.43
CA GLU A 226 8.65 22.15 -8.54
C GLU A 226 7.43 21.28 -8.34
N ILE A 227 6.86 20.75 -9.43
CA ILE A 227 5.63 19.94 -9.40
C ILE A 227 5.88 18.61 -8.68
N TYR A 228 6.95 17.87 -9.01
CA TYR A 228 7.23 16.60 -8.33
C TYR A 228 7.71 16.79 -6.89
N THR A 229 8.28 17.94 -6.54
CA THR A 229 8.55 18.26 -5.13
C THR A 229 7.24 18.38 -4.34
N VAL A 230 6.23 19.07 -4.88
CA VAL A 230 4.90 19.15 -4.27
C VAL A 230 4.27 17.75 -4.18
N LEU A 231 4.32 16.96 -5.23
CA LEU A 231 3.82 15.60 -5.24
C LEU A 231 4.45 14.72 -4.14
N ILE A 232 5.77 14.83 -3.95
CA ILE A 232 6.47 14.11 -2.86
C ILE A 232 5.93 14.55 -1.51
N LEU A 233 5.72 15.85 -1.31
CA LEU A 233 5.14 16.38 -0.08
C LEU A 233 3.70 15.91 0.14
N GLU A 234 2.90 15.85 -0.92
CA GLU A 234 1.53 15.30 -0.87
C GLU A 234 1.51 13.85 -0.43
N TYR A 235 2.33 12.98 -1.05
CA TYR A 235 2.46 11.58 -0.60
C TYR A 235 3.01 11.47 0.82
N LEU A 236 3.96 12.32 1.20
CA LEU A 236 4.49 12.36 2.57
C LEU A 236 3.38 12.67 3.58
N VAL A 237 2.59 13.71 3.33
CA VAL A 237 1.45 14.08 4.18
C VAL A 237 0.45 12.93 4.27
N LEU A 238 0.06 12.35 3.14
CA LEU A 238 -0.88 11.23 3.09
C LEU A 238 -0.39 10.04 3.91
N VAL A 239 0.86 9.62 3.70
CA VAL A 239 1.47 8.49 4.42
C VAL A 239 1.61 8.78 5.90
N LEU A 240 1.98 10.00 6.30
CA LEU A 240 2.08 10.39 7.70
C LEU A 240 0.71 10.37 8.40
N LEU A 241 -0.35 10.85 7.73
CA LEU A 241 -1.72 10.81 8.26
C LEU A 241 -2.20 9.37 8.45
N ILE A 242 -2.01 8.52 7.44
CA ILE A 242 -2.36 7.09 7.53
C ILE A 242 -1.56 6.41 8.65
N SER A 243 -0.24 6.66 8.73
CA SER A 243 0.62 6.10 9.77
C SER A 243 0.22 6.57 11.19
N ALA A 244 -0.25 7.81 11.31
CA ALA A 244 -0.76 8.34 12.59
C ALA A 244 -2.07 7.63 13.00
N ALA A 245 -2.98 7.43 12.05
CA ALA A 245 -4.23 6.70 12.27
C ALA A 245 -3.97 5.23 12.67
N VAL A 246 -3.03 4.58 12.00
CA VAL A 246 -2.58 3.20 12.32
C VAL A 246 -2.02 3.13 13.74
N ARG A 247 -1.08 3.99 14.09
CA ARG A 247 -0.50 4.03 15.46
C ARG A 247 -1.54 4.31 16.55
N TRP A 248 -2.53 5.13 16.24
CA TRP A 248 -3.63 5.38 17.16
C TRP A 248 -4.48 4.12 17.38
N LEU A 249 -4.78 3.38 16.30
CA LEU A 249 -5.51 2.11 16.37
C LEU A 249 -4.73 1.05 17.16
N GLU A 250 -3.43 0.91 16.90
CA GLU A 250 -2.53 -0.01 17.61
C GLU A 250 -2.50 0.27 19.13
N ARG A 251 -2.39 1.53 19.53
CA ARG A 251 -2.42 1.91 20.96
C ARG A 251 -3.74 1.52 21.63
N ARG A 252 -4.88 1.79 20.99
CA ARG A 252 -6.19 1.39 21.52
C ARG A 252 -6.34 -0.12 21.72
N MET A 253 -5.71 -0.92 20.87
CA MET A 253 -5.73 -2.38 21.02
C MET A 253 -4.78 -2.88 22.10
N ALA A 254 -3.63 -2.20 22.33
CA ALA A 254 -2.69 -2.52 23.38
C ALA A 254 -3.26 -2.20 24.79
N ASP A 255 -3.97 -1.08 24.94
CA ASP A 255 -4.58 -0.66 26.20
C ASP A 255 -5.69 -1.62 26.71
N GLY A 256 -6.19 -2.52 25.86
CA GLY A 256 -7.13 -3.58 26.23
C GLY A 256 -6.51 -4.77 26.99
N GLU A 257 -5.18 -4.83 27.16
CA GLU A 257 -4.49 -5.91 27.89
C GLU A 257 -4.27 -5.61 29.37
N GLY A 258 -4.50 -4.37 29.81
CA GLY A 258 -4.27 -3.91 31.20
C GLY A 258 -5.49 -3.99 32.12
N ARG A 259 -6.60 -4.62 31.71
CA ARG A 259 -7.79 -4.79 32.55
C ARG A 259 -8.20 -6.24 32.71
#